data_1a62406f40839663a01887e986d539d9
#
_entry.id   1a62406f40839663a01887e986d539d9
#
_cell.length_a   1.000
_cell.length_b   1.000
_cell.length_c   1.000
_cell.angle_alpha   90.00
_cell.angle_beta   90.00
_cell.angle_gamma   90.00
#
_symmetry.space_group_name_H-M   'P 1'
#
loop_
_entity.id
_entity.type
_entity.pdbx_description
1 polymer ?
#
loop_
_entity_poly.entity_id
_entity_poly.type
_entity_poly.pdbx_seq_one_letter_code
_entity_poly.pdbx_strand_id
1 'polypeptide(L)'
;LEELEKNDVIYAARKFNEAELLYPQSVWAPRAALMAAYAYFSQLYYDDTIVELEKFLQKYKNHPRRDYAYYLLALSHYNLIIDETKDLEEILKAKQYFKIIIKNYPNTEFAIDSEFKLELIQEILASKEMYLARYYVDREKWIPAINRFKTVINDYETTIYVEEALHRLVELHYKLGLVDESKKYASLLGYNYQS
;
A
#
# COMPACT_ATOMS: atom_id res chain seq x y z
N LEU A 1 2.18 29.03 -11.07
CA LEU A 1 3.48 28.68 -10.47
C LEU A 1 3.86 29.66 -9.35
N GLU A 2 3.76 30.99 -9.58
CA GLU A 2 4.06 32.01 -8.53
C GLU A 2 3.30 31.79 -7.21
N GLU A 3 2.05 31.33 -7.25
CA GLU A 3 1.24 31.09 -6.05
C GLU A 3 1.69 29.85 -5.29
N LEU A 4 2.22 28.82 -5.99
CA LEU A 4 2.85 27.68 -5.34
C LEU A 4 4.14 28.09 -4.61
N GLU A 5 4.90 29.01 -5.19
CA GLU A 5 6.11 29.57 -4.57
C GLU A 5 5.80 30.43 -3.33
N LYS A 6 4.62 31.07 -3.31
CA LYS A 6 4.12 31.84 -2.16
C LYS A 6 3.48 30.97 -1.07
N ASN A 7 3.45 29.65 -1.25
CA ASN A 7 2.86 28.70 -0.31
C ASN A 7 1.34 28.82 -0.11
N ASP A 8 0.63 29.53 -1.01
CA ASP A 8 -0.85 29.54 -1.05
C ASP A 8 -1.38 28.45 -2.00
N VAL A 9 -1.23 27.22 -1.54
CA VAL A 9 -1.48 26.02 -2.33
C VAL A 9 -2.94 25.83 -2.68
N ILE A 10 -3.85 26.18 -1.75
CA ILE A 10 -5.30 26.08 -2.00
C ILE A 10 -5.70 27.04 -3.11
N TYR A 11 -5.15 28.25 -3.09
CA TYR A 11 -5.41 29.22 -4.15
C TYR A 11 -4.82 28.79 -5.47
N ALA A 12 -3.58 28.27 -5.47
CA ALA A 12 -2.95 27.70 -6.65
C ALA A 12 -3.76 26.55 -7.27
N ALA A 13 -4.21 25.59 -6.44
CA ALA A 13 -5.06 24.50 -6.90
C ALA A 13 -6.37 24.99 -7.52
N ARG A 14 -7.04 25.97 -6.88
CA ARG A 14 -8.25 26.59 -7.44
C ARG A 14 -7.98 27.23 -8.78
N LYS A 15 -6.86 27.93 -8.98
CA LYS A 15 -6.51 28.56 -10.26
C LYS A 15 -6.23 27.53 -11.34
N PHE A 16 -5.61 26.41 -11.02
CA PHE A 16 -5.45 25.32 -11.96
C PHE A 16 -6.78 24.68 -12.35
N ASN A 17 -7.69 24.44 -11.39
CA ASN A 17 -9.02 23.92 -11.68
C ASN A 17 -9.88 24.91 -12.47
N GLU A 18 -9.78 26.20 -12.19
CA GLU A 18 -10.44 27.27 -12.98
C GLU A 18 -9.94 27.27 -14.42
N ALA A 19 -8.64 27.15 -14.64
CA ALA A 19 -8.04 27.07 -15.97
C ALA A 19 -8.51 25.84 -16.78
N GLU A 20 -8.61 24.67 -16.12
CA GLU A 20 -9.16 23.45 -16.73
C GLU A 20 -10.64 23.64 -17.11
N LEU A 21 -11.42 24.25 -16.24
CA LEU A 21 -12.85 24.46 -16.44
C LEU A 21 -13.14 25.45 -17.56
N LEU A 22 -12.37 26.54 -17.64
CA LEU A 22 -12.55 27.58 -18.67
C LEU A 22 -12.07 27.17 -20.04
N TYR A 23 -11.03 26.32 -20.09
CA TYR A 23 -10.41 25.89 -21.34
C TYR A 23 -10.29 24.36 -21.48
N PRO A 24 -11.41 23.61 -21.41
CA PRO A 24 -11.38 22.15 -21.30
C PRO A 24 -10.83 21.44 -22.55
N GLN A 25 -10.83 22.12 -23.70
CA GLN A 25 -10.29 21.59 -24.97
C GLN A 25 -8.81 21.96 -25.18
N SER A 26 -8.23 22.73 -24.29
CA SER A 26 -6.83 23.13 -24.35
C SER A 26 -5.92 21.93 -24.07
N VAL A 27 -4.77 21.87 -24.76
CA VAL A 27 -3.69 20.91 -24.43
C VAL A 27 -3.13 21.10 -23.01
N TRP A 28 -3.42 22.25 -22.39
CA TRP A 28 -3.02 22.58 -21.02
C TRP A 28 -4.02 22.10 -19.96
N ALA A 29 -5.28 21.80 -20.34
CA ALA A 29 -6.31 21.38 -19.37
C ALA A 29 -5.89 20.13 -18.55
N PRO A 30 -5.39 19.03 -19.17
CA PRO A 30 -4.92 17.88 -18.38
C PRO A 30 -3.72 18.20 -17.48
N ARG A 31 -2.84 19.11 -17.93
CA ARG A 31 -1.70 19.55 -17.13
C ARG A 31 -2.15 20.39 -15.93
N ALA A 32 -3.13 21.26 -16.11
CA ALA A 32 -3.71 22.05 -15.04
C ALA A 32 -4.36 21.15 -13.98
N ALA A 33 -5.17 20.17 -14.38
CA ALA A 33 -5.76 19.20 -13.47
C ALA A 33 -4.70 18.44 -12.66
N LEU A 34 -3.64 17.99 -13.31
CA LEU A 34 -2.54 17.28 -12.63
C LEU A 34 -1.76 18.21 -11.68
N MET A 35 -1.57 19.47 -12.05
CA MET A 35 -0.92 20.48 -11.19
C MET A 35 -1.79 20.86 -9.98
N ALA A 36 -3.12 20.86 -10.11
CA ALA A 36 -4.02 21.04 -8.97
C ALA A 36 -3.85 19.91 -7.95
N ALA A 37 -3.85 18.67 -8.42
CA ALA A 37 -3.60 17.50 -7.56
C ALA A 37 -2.22 17.56 -6.89
N TYR A 38 -1.17 17.92 -7.64
CA TYR A 38 0.18 18.07 -7.09
C TYR A 38 0.25 19.18 -6.04
N ALA A 39 -0.45 20.29 -6.24
CA ALA A 39 -0.52 21.37 -5.28
C ALA A 39 -1.08 20.88 -3.93
N TYR A 40 -2.18 20.14 -3.92
CA TYR A 40 -2.73 19.54 -2.70
C TYR A 40 -1.76 18.54 -2.08
N PHE A 41 -1.17 17.64 -2.88
CA PHE A 41 -0.21 16.64 -2.40
C PHE A 41 0.99 17.28 -1.68
N SER A 42 1.53 18.37 -2.23
CA SER A 42 2.71 19.06 -1.68
C SER A 42 2.50 19.62 -0.27
N GLN A 43 1.26 19.83 0.13
CA GLN A 43 0.86 20.30 1.46
C GLN A 43 0.14 19.23 2.29
N LEU A 44 0.28 17.97 1.90
CA LEU A 44 -0.25 16.81 2.62
C LEU A 44 -1.80 16.76 2.68
N TYR A 45 -2.48 17.47 1.79
CA TYR A 45 -3.94 17.37 1.62
C TYR A 45 -4.29 16.15 0.77
N TYR A 46 -4.07 14.96 1.33
CA TYR A 46 -4.17 13.70 0.59
C TYR A 46 -5.58 13.38 0.11
N ASP A 47 -6.61 13.70 0.89
CA ASP A 47 -8.01 13.50 0.50
C ASP A 47 -8.38 14.32 -0.74
N ASP A 48 -8.00 15.61 -0.77
CA ASP A 48 -8.22 16.48 -1.92
C ASP A 48 -7.39 16.03 -3.13
N THR A 49 -6.16 15.57 -2.88
CA THR A 49 -5.30 14.99 -3.92
C THR A 49 -5.95 13.78 -4.59
N ILE A 50 -6.49 12.85 -3.79
CA ILE A 50 -7.18 11.65 -4.27
C ILE A 50 -8.35 12.04 -5.17
N VAL A 51 -9.20 12.96 -4.72
CA VAL A 51 -10.38 13.43 -5.48
C VAL A 51 -9.97 14.01 -6.84
N GLU A 52 -8.95 14.86 -6.88
CA GLU A 52 -8.48 15.47 -8.14
C GLU A 52 -7.82 14.45 -9.07
N LEU A 53 -7.05 13.50 -8.54
CA LEU A 53 -6.41 12.45 -9.35
C LEU A 53 -7.41 11.45 -9.92
N GLU A 54 -8.45 11.08 -9.16
CA GLU A 54 -9.51 10.21 -9.65
C GLU A 54 -10.28 10.88 -10.82
N LYS A 55 -10.62 12.17 -10.68
CA LYS A 55 -11.22 12.96 -11.76
C LYS A 55 -10.31 13.00 -12.99
N PHE A 56 -9.01 13.25 -12.79
CA PHE A 56 -8.03 13.26 -13.87
C PHE A 56 -7.98 11.91 -14.61
N LEU A 57 -7.86 10.81 -13.89
CA LEU A 57 -7.77 9.47 -14.45
C LEU A 57 -9.04 9.05 -15.19
N GLN A 58 -10.21 9.50 -14.72
CA GLN A 58 -11.50 9.26 -15.36
C GLN A 58 -11.65 10.08 -16.66
N LYS A 59 -11.29 11.36 -16.63
CA LYS A 59 -11.48 12.30 -17.74
C LYS A 59 -10.43 12.12 -18.85
N TYR A 60 -9.16 11.90 -18.48
CA TYR A 60 -8.01 11.87 -19.40
C TYR A 60 -7.45 10.44 -19.57
N LYS A 61 -8.27 9.54 -20.12
CA LYS A 61 -7.96 8.09 -20.22
C LYS A 61 -6.69 7.76 -21.02
N ASN A 62 -6.30 8.63 -21.99
CA ASN A 62 -5.16 8.41 -22.88
C ASN A 62 -4.01 9.39 -22.64
N HIS A 63 -3.99 10.10 -21.51
CA HIS A 63 -2.93 11.06 -21.23
C HIS A 63 -1.60 10.36 -20.91
N PRO A 64 -0.45 10.81 -21.45
CA PRO A 64 0.85 10.14 -21.25
C PRO A 64 1.32 10.12 -19.79
N ARG A 65 0.88 11.06 -18.95
CA ARG A 65 1.26 11.16 -17.55
C ARG A 65 0.30 10.45 -16.59
N ARG A 66 -0.38 9.42 -17.05
CA ARG A 66 -1.22 8.58 -16.16
C ARG A 66 -0.38 7.78 -15.19
N ASP A 67 0.83 7.41 -15.56
CA ASP A 67 1.83 6.80 -14.69
C ASP A 67 2.04 7.63 -13.42
N TYR A 68 2.35 8.90 -13.58
CA TYR A 68 2.53 9.85 -12.49
C TYR A 68 1.26 10.06 -11.67
N ALA A 69 0.09 10.15 -12.33
CA ALA A 69 -1.19 10.30 -11.63
C ALA A 69 -1.51 9.08 -10.74
N TYR A 70 -1.30 7.86 -11.23
CA TYR A 70 -1.44 6.65 -10.43
C TYR A 70 -0.43 6.59 -9.28
N TYR A 71 0.79 7.06 -9.51
CA TYR A 71 1.82 7.08 -8.49
C TYR A 71 1.50 8.05 -7.35
N LEU A 72 1.09 9.28 -7.66
CA LEU A 72 0.62 10.23 -6.63
C LEU A 72 -0.62 9.71 -5.89
N LEU A 73 -1.53 9.04 -6.59
CA LEU A 73 -2.72 8.45 -5.98
C LEU A 73 -2.34 7.33 -5.00
N ALA A 74 -1.42 6.44 -5.41
CA ALA A 74 -0.88 5.39 -4.55
C ALA A 74 -0.18 5.96 -3.32
N LEU A 75 0.66 6.99 -3.49
CA LEU A 75 1.34 7.69 -2.38
C LEU A 75 0.37 8.40 -1.45
N SER A 76 -0.71 8.99 -1.97
CA SER A 76 -1.72 9.66 -1.13
C SER A 76 -2.40 8.67 -0.20
N HIS A 77 -2.85 7.52 -0.71
CA HIS A 77 -3.39 6.44 0.13
C HIS A 77 -2.35 5.88 1.10
N TYR A 78 -1.10 5.71 0.65
CA TYR A 78 -0.02 5.21 1.51
C TYR A 78 0.26 6.16 2.69
N ASN A 79 0.27 7.47 2.45
CA ASN A 79 0.53 8.48 3.49
C ASN A 79 -0.66 8.72 4.43
N LEU A 80 -1.87 8.27 4.07
CA LEU A 80 -3.04 8.25 4.96
C LEU A 80 -3.02 7.10 5.96
N ILE A 81 -2.08 6.16 5.85
CA ILE A 81 -1.92 5.07 6.81
C ILE A 81 -1.32 5.64 8.11
N ILE A 82 -2.18 5.89 9.10
CA ILE A 82 -1.78 6.39 10.43
C ILE A 82 -1.64 5.23 11.42
N ASP A 83 -2.59 4.28 11.38
CA ASP A 83 -2.62 3.10 12.24
C ASP A 83 -2.76 1.83 11.38
N GLU A 84 -1.68 1.10 11.27
CA GLU A 84 -1.59 -0.13 10.46
C GLU A 84 -2.64 -1.19 10.84
N THR A 85 -3.15 -1.12 12.08
CA THR A 85 -4.17 -2.06 12.55
C THR A 85 -5.59 -1.68 12.14
N LYS A 86 -5.84 -0.41 11.83
CA LYS A 86 -7.18 0.14 11.54
C LYS A 86 -7.36 0.53 10.07
N ASP A 87 -6.33 1.10 9.46
CA ASP A 87 -6.43 1.73 8.14
C ASP A 87 -6.25 0.73 6.98
N LEU A 88 -6.88 -0.45 7.11
CA LEU A 88 -6.76 -1.52 6.11
C LEU A 88 -7.22 -1.09 4.72
N GLU A 89 -8.24 -0.24 4.62
CA GLU A 89 -8.77 0.23 3.34
C GLU A 89 -7.70 1.03 2.57
N GLU A 90 -7.03 1.96 3.26
CA GLU A 90 -5.97 2.79 2.65
C GLU A 90 -4.76 1.95 2.24
N ILE A 91 -4.37 0.98 3.05
CA ILE A 91 -3.31 0.01 2.73
C ILE A 91 -3.65 -0.77 1.44
N LEU A 92 -4.88 -1.27 1.32
CA LEU A 92 -5.31 -2.06 0.17
C LEU A 92 -5.42 -1.21 -1.10
N LYS A 93 -5.90 0.03 -1.00
CA LYS A 93 -5.93 0.97 -2.13
C LYS A 93 -4.51 1.33 -2.61
N ALA A 94 -3.60 1.68 -1.69
CA ALA A 94 -2.21 1.93 -2.03
C ALA A 94 -1.59 0.72 -2.75
N LYS A 95 -1.76 -0.49 -2.19
CA LYS A 95 -1.29 -1.75 -2.80
C LYS A 95 -1.85 -1.95 -4.22
N GLN A 96 -3.13 -1.68 -4.42
CA GLN A 96 -3.76 -1.81 -5.73
C GLN A 96 -3.15 -0.85 -6.76
N TYR A 97 -3.00 0.43 -6.42
CA TYR A 97 -2.47 1.43 -7.33
C TYR A 97 -0.98 1.20 -7.63
N PHE A 98 -0.15 0.82 -6.66
CA PHE A 98 1.24 0.44 -6.92
C PHE A 98 1.33 -0.77 -7.88
N LYS A 99 0.49 -1.78 -7.73
CA LYS A 99 0.42 -2.92 -8.67
C LYS A 99 0.01 -2.48 -10.09
N ILE A 100 -0.89 -1.50 -10.23
CA ILE A 100 -1.26 -0.94 -11.53
C ILE A 100 -0.05 -0.30 -12.21
N ILE A 101 0.78 0.44 -11.45
CA ILE A 101 1.97 1.10 -11.98
C ILE A 101 2.97 0.06 -12.49
N ILE A 102 3.33 -0.91 -11.67
CA ILE A 102 4.30 -1.96 -12.03
C ILE A 102 3.83 -2.73 -13.27
N LYS A 103 2.54 -3.06 -13.33
CA LYS A 103 1.99 -3.83 -14.45
C LYS A 103 1.91 -3.04 -15.76
N ASN A 104 1.45 -1.79 -15.70
CA ASN A 104 1.11 -1.00 -16.90
C ASN A 104 2.24 -0.05 -17.33
N TYR A 105 3.16 0.29 -16.44
CA TYR A 105 4.24 1.26 -16.66
C TYR A 105 5.60 0.74 -16.14
N PRO A 106 6.01 -0.51 -16.47
CA PRO A 106 7.15 -1.19 -15.83
C PRO A 106 8.50 -0.51 -16.06
N ASN A 107 8.61 0.32 -17.10
CA ASN A 107 9.87 0.98 -17.47
C ASN A 107 9.99 2.41 -16.89
N THR A 108 9.19 2.77 -15.89
CA THR A 108 9.21 4.09 -15.26
C THR A 108 9.94 4.04 -13.92
N GLU A 109 10.50 5.16 -13.50
CA GLU A 109 11.05 5.34 -12.16
C GLU A 109 9.99 5.08 -11.07
N PHE A 110 8.72 5.38 -11.38
CA PHE A 110 7.59 5.14 -10.50
C PHE A 110 7.34 3.64 -10.26
N ALA A 111 7.62 2.77 -11.24
CA ALA A 111 7.49 1.33 -11.06
C ALA A 111 8.52 0.80 -10.07
N ILE A 112 9.77 1.25 -10.17
CA ILE A 112 10.85 0.85 -9.27
C ILE A 112 10.52 1.24 -7.82
N ASP A 113 10.11 2.49 -7.57
CA ASP A 113 9.71 2.91 -6.21
C ASP A 113 8.44 2.17 -5.74
N SER A 114 7.50 1.88 -6.65
CA SER A 114 6.29 1.12 -6.33
C SER A 114 6.60 -0.31 -5.86
N GLU A 115 7.64 -0.96 -6.36
CA GLU A 115 8.10 -2.27 -5.89
C GLU A 115 8.54 -2.19 -4.43
N PHE A 116 9.39 -1.22 -4.08
CA PHE A 116 9.80 -0.99 -2.68
C PHE A 116 8.62 -0.67 -1.76
N LYS A 117 7.68 0.15 -2.22
CA LYS A 117 6.46 0.45 -1.43
C LYS A 117 5.58 -0.77 -1.23
N LEU A 118 5.50 -1.68 -2.21
CA LEU A 118 4.78 -2.94 -2.05
C LEU A 118 5.44 -3.86 -1.03
N GLU A 119 6.76 -3.93 -0.98
CA GLU A 119 7.48 -4.69 0.04
C GLU A 119 7.15 -4.16 1.45
N LEU A 120 7.21 -2.84 1.64
CA LEU A 120 6.82 -2.21 2.91
C LEU A 120 5.35 -2.50 3.29
N ILE A 121 4.44 -2.45 2.32
CA ILE A 121 3.04 -2.80 2.55
C ILE A 121 2.89 -4.28 2.95
N GLN A 122 3.68 -5.19 2.38
CA GLN A 122 3.66 -6.60 2.78
C GLN A 122 4.12 -6.78 4.23
N GLU A 123 5.18 -6.07 4.65
CA GLU A 123 5.62 -6.06 6.05
C GLU A 123 4.51 -5.55 7.00
N ILE A 124 3.82 -4.47 6.64
CA ILE A 124 2.70 -3.92 7.41
C ILE A 124 1.57 -4.96 7.55
N LEU A 125 1.17 -5.59 6.45
CA LEU A 125 0.09 -6.58 6.45
C LEU A 125 0.48 -7.84 7.24
N ALA A 126 1.72 -8.32 7.10
CA ALA A 126 2.24 -9.45 7.88
C ALA A 126 2.28 -9.12 9.38
N SER A 127 2.77 -7.93 9.75
CA SER A 127 2.77 -7.43 11.13
C SER A 127 1.37 -7.48 11.75
N LYS A 128 0.36 -7.04 11.01
CA LYS A 128 -1.04 -7.10 11.45
C LYS A 128 -1.52 -8.52 11.69
N GLU A 129 -1.23 -9.45 10.79
CA GLU A 129 -1.58 -10.87 10.99
C GLU A 129 -0.86 -11.47 12.21
N MET A 130 0.42 -11.13 12.41
CA MET A 130 1.20 -11.53 13.58
C MET A 130 0.60 -10.98 14.87
N TYR A 131 0.20 -9.71 14.89
CA TYR A 131 -0.47 -9.10 16.05
C TYR A 131 -1.75 -9.85 16.41
N LEU A 132 -2.61 -10.14 15.41
CA LEU A 132 -3.84 -10.90 15.62
C LEU A 132 -3.56 -12.34 16.09
N ALA A 133 -2.53 -12.98 15.54
CA ALA A 133 -2.12 -14.32 15.92
C ALA A 133 -1.70 -14.37 17.40
N ARG A 134 -0.82 -13.46 17.84
CA ARG A 134 -0.38 -13.34 19.23
C ARG A 134 -1.56 -13.06 20.17
N TYR A 135 -2.47 -12.15 19.79
CA TYR A 135 -3.70 -11.88 20.53
C TYR A 135 -4.55 -13.14 20.75
N TYR A 136 -4.66 -14.03 19.74
CA TYR A 136 -5.36 -15.30 19.90
C TYR A 136 -4.59 -16.30 20.78
N VAL A 137 -3.25 -16.33 20.67
CA VAL A 137 -2.40 -17.16 21.55
C VAL A 137 -2.61 -16.79 23.02
N ASP A 138 -2.59 -15.50 23.35
CA ASP A 138 -2.77 -15.00 24.72
C ASP A 138 -4.15 -15.36 25.32
N ARG A 139 -5.12 -15.64 24.46
CA ARG A 139 -6.48 -16.08 24.85
C ARG A 139 -6.71 -17.58 24.70
N GLU A 140 -5.64 -18.33 24.50
CA GLU A 140 -5.68 -19.79 24.33
C GLU A 140 -6.58 -20.25 23.14
N LYS A 141 -6.80 -19.37 22.17
CA LYS A 141 -7.56 -19.68 20.95
C LYS A 141 -6.60 -20.18 19.86
N TRP A 142 -6.16 -21.43 20.01
CA TRP A 142 -5.09 -22.00 19.18
C TRP A 142 -5.42 -22.08 17.70
N ILE A 143 -6.63 -22.50 17.32
CA ILE A 143 -7.01 -22.67 15.90
C ILE A 143 -7.04 -21.32 15.15
N PRO A 144 -7.69 -20.25 15.65
CA PRO A 144 -7.59 -18.94 15.04
C PRO A 144 -6.13 -18.43 14.95
N ALA A 145 -5.31 -18.65 15.98
CA ALA A 145 -3.89 -18.25 15.97
C ALA A 145 -3.12 -18.97 14.84
N ILE A 146 -3.28 -20.29 14.72
CA ILE A 146 -2.68 -21.10 13.66
C ILE A 146 -3.07 -20.58 12.28
N ASN A 147 -4.34 -20.23 12.07
CA ASN A 147 -4.79 -19.71 10.79
C ASN A 147 -4.10 -18.39 10.44
N ARG A 148 -3.93 -17.47 11.42
CA ARG A 148 -3.22 -16.21 11.19
C ARG A 148 -1.73 -16.43 10.89
N PHE A 149 -1.04 -17.28 11.63
CA PHE A 149 0.35 -17.63 11.31
C PHE A 149 0.49 -18.29 9.94
N LYS A 150 -0.48 -19.14 9.53
CA LYS A 150 -0.51 -19.70 8.18
C LYS A 150 -0.69 -18.64 7.10
N THR A 151 -1.51 -17.62 7.33
CA THR A 151 -1.62 -16.48 6.42
C THR A 151 -0.25 -15.80 6.22
N VAL A 152 0.53 -15.60 7.30
CA VAL A 152 1.86 -14.99 7.20
C VAL A 152 2.78 -15.80 6.30
N ILE A 153 2.89 -17.11 6.50
CA ILE A 153 3.81 -17.95 5.72
C ILE A 153 3.36 -18.21 4.28
N ASN A 154 2.06 -18.04 3.96
CA ASN A 154 1.53 -18.29 2.62
C ASN A 154 1.42 -17.03 1.77
N ASP A 155 0.98 -15.90 2.39
CA ASP A 155 0.63 -14.67 1.66
C ASP A 155 1.72 -13.59 1.79
N TYR A 156 2.65 -13.76 2.76
CA TYR A 156 3.70 -12.78 3.10
C TYR A 156 5.06 -13.47 3.26
N GLU A 157 5.37 -14.42 2.38
CA GLU A 157 6.53 -15.33 2.45
C GLU A 157 7.91 -14.63 2.44
N THR A 158 7.98 -13.38 1.98
CA THR A 158 9.22 -12.60 1.90
C THR A 158 9.47 -11.70 3.10
N THR A 159 8.54 -11.67 4.07
CA THR A 159 8.62 -10.77 5.22
C THR A 159 9.46 -11.34 6.35
N ILE A 160 9.99 -10.46 7.21
CA ILE A 160 10.77 -10.84 8.39
C ILE A 160 9.98 -11.67 9.41
N TYR A 161 8.67 -11.73 9.29
CA TYR A 161 7.78 -12.41 10.23
C TYR A 161 7.64 -13.91 9.98
N VAL A 162 8.11 -14.41 8.85
CA VAL A 162 7.93 -15.83 8.45
C VAL A 162 8.62 -16.78 9.42
N GLU A 163 9.83 -16.46 9.86
CA GLU A 163 10.58 -17.28 10.81
C GLU A 163 9.81 -17.45 12.13
N GLU A 164 9.36 -16.35 12.75
CA GLU A 164 8.56 -16.42 13.98
C GLU A 164 7.25 -17.17 13.74
N ALA A 165 6.56 -16.92 12.63
CA ALA A 165 5.29 -17.59 12.32
C ALA A 165 5.47 -19.11 12.20
N LEU A 166 6.54 -19.59 11.55
CA LEU A 166 6.89 -21.01 11.47
C LEU A 166 7.16 -21.58 12.85
N HIS A 167 7.96 -20.89 13.67
CA HIS A 167 8.26 -21.33 15.03
C HIS A 167 6.97 -21.48 15.87
N ARG A 168 6.08 -20.50 15.81
CA ARG A 168 4.79 -20.54 16.51
C ARG A 168 3.88 -21.66 16.00
N LEU A 169 3.91 -21.95 14.70
CA LEU A 169 3.17 -23.09 14.14
C LEU A 169 3.68 -24.42 14.67
N VAL A 170 5.00 -24.59 14.82
CA VAL A 170 5.59 -25.79 15.45
C VAL A 170 5.07 -25.96 16.88
N GLU A 171 5.18 -24.91 17.69
CA GLU A 171 4.73 -24.93 19.11
C GLU A 171 3.25 -25.26 19.23
N LEU A 172 2.38 -24.57 18.46
CA LEU A 172 0.93 -24.71 18.56
C LEU A 172 0.44 -26.08 18.09
N HIS A 173 0.99 -26.63 16.99
CA HIS A 173 0.64 -27.96 16.53
C HIS A 173 1.09 -29.02 17.53
N TYR A 174 2.28 -28.89 18.11
CA TYR A 174 2.76 -29.80 19.14
C TYR A 174 1.86 -29.76 20.38
N LYS A 175 1.49 -28.58 20.85
CA LYS A 175 0.58 -28.37 22.00
C LYS A 175 -0.80 -29.02 21.79
N LEU A 176 -1.28 -29.04 20.54
CA LEU A 176 -2.54 -29.68 20.16
C LEU A 176 -2.42 -31.20 19.93
N GLY A 177 -1.24 -31.78 20.08
CA GLY A 177 -0.99 -33.20 19.81
C GLY A 177 -0.89 -33.54 18.33
N LEU A 178 -0.83 -32.55 17.44
CA LEU A 178 -0.69 -32.71 15.99
C LEU A 178 0.80 -32.82 15.62
N VAL A 179 1.44 -33.92 16.07
CA VAL A 179 2.89 -34.09 16.02
C VAL A 179 3.42 -34.10 14.59
N ASP A 180 2.70 -34.70 13.64
CA ASP A 180 3.15 -34.76 12.24
C ASP A 180 3.13 -33.40 11.57
N GLU A 181 2.10 -32.58 11.83
CA GLU A 181 2.05 -31.22 11.36
C GLU A 181 3.14 -30.34 12.00
N SER A 182 3.41 -30.54 13.30
CA SER A 182 4.49 -29.86 14.00
C SER A 182 5.84 -30.17 13.35
N LYS A 183 6.14 -31.46 13.07
CA LYS A 183 7.38 -31.88 12.39
C LYS A 183 7.51 -31.28 11.01
N LYS A 184 6.41 -31.15 10.24
CA LYS A 184 6.40 -30.53 8.92
C LYS A 184 6.89 -29.08 8.99
N TYR A 185 6.32 -28.27 9.91
CA TYR A 185 6.75 -26.88 10.07
C TYR A 185 8.15 -26.74 10.65
N ALA A 186 8.57 -27.67 11.53
CA ALA A 186 9.94 -27.71 12.06
C ALA A 186 10.96 -28.01 10.94
N SER A 187 10.63 -28.91 10.03
CA SER A 187 11.47 -29.20 8.87
C SER A 187 11.60 -27.99 7.93
N LEU A 188 10.50 -27.27 7.72
CA LEU A 188 10.50 -26.07 6.88
C LEU A 188 11.32 -24.95 7.53
N LEU A 189 11.19 -24.77 8.84
CA LEU A 189 11.98 -23.81 9.61
C LEU A 189 13.47 -24.14 9.54
N GLY A 190 13.87 -25.38 9.80
CA GLY A 190 15.27 -25.80 9.77
C GLY A 190 15.89 -25.78 8.37
N TYR A 191 15.09 -25.92 7.31
CA TYR A 191 15.57 -25.82 5.93
C TYR A 191 15.85 -24.37 5.51
N ASN A 192 14.96 -23.45 5.86
CA ASN A 192 15.02 -22.06 5.41
C ASN A 192 15.88 -21.17 6.32
N TYR A 193 15.93 -21.48 7.62
CA TYR A 193 16.57 -20.65 8.65
C TYR A 193 17.55 -21.52 9.45
N GLN A 194 18.74 -21.69 8.87
CA GLN A 194 19.83 -22.37 9.57
C GLN A 194 20.44 -21.42 10.60
N SER A 195 20.19 -21.65 11.86
CA SER A 195 20.85 -20.97 13.00
C SER A 195 22.19 -21.63 13.32
#